data_0093336806ed7f12ceaf47308371e90e
#
_entry.id   0093336806ed7f12ceaf47308371e90e
#
_cell.length_a   1.000
_cell.length_b   1.000
_cell.length_c   1.000
_cell.angle_alpha   90.00
_cell.angle_beta   90.00
_cell.angle_gamma   90.00
#
_symmetry.space_group_name_H-M   'P 1'
#
loop_
_entity.id
_entity.type
_entity.pdbx_description
1 polymer ?
#
loop_
_entity_poly.entity_id
_entity_poly.type
_entity_poly.pdbx_seq_one_letter_code
_entity_poly.pdbx_strand_id
1 'polypeptide(L)'
;MNQPQEYKVVSLRECPTPAEMQLCDTPDKAVSYWRSHIVNHPYFNPECECFAVLLLNTRRRIKGHQLVSIGTLDTLLVHPREVFRLAIMIGGVSAILLMHNHPSGDAAPSEADIKVTHDLIRAGQLIKIDVLDHIIVGQPTPDGARDFASLRELGYCS
;
A
#
# COMPACT_ATOMS: atom_id res chain seq x y z
N MET A 1 -6.44 41.93 -9.42
CA MET A 1 -5.51 40.82 -9.73
C MET A 1 -5.70 39.73 -8.69
N ASN A 2 -5.92 38.50 -9.12
CA ASN A 2 -5.96 37.39 -8.18
C ASN A 2 -4.52 37.11 -7.70
N GLN A 3 -4.34 37.16 -6.39
CA GLN A 3 -3.06 36.75 -5.79
C GLN A 3 -2.88 35.25 -5.94
N PRO A 4 -1.68 34.77 -6.27
CA PRO A 4 -1.40 33.33 -6.26
C PRO A 4 -1.56 32.79 -4.85
N GLN A 5 -2.09 31.57 -4.75
CA GLN A 5 -2.21 30.88 -3.45
C GLN A 5 -0.85 30.35 -3.00
N GLU A 6 -0.51 30.60 -1.76
CA GLU A 6 0.65 29.99 -1.11
C GLU A 6 0.22 28.74 -0.34
N TYR A 7 0.91 27.65 -0.58
CA TYR A 7 0.70 26.40 0.16
C TYR A 7 1.86 26.15 1.11
N LYS A 8 1.54 25.80 2.35
CA LYS A 8 2.53 25.46 3.37
C LYS A 8 2.42 23.98 3.71
N VAL A 9 3.57 23.31 3.77
CA VAL A 9 3.64 21.96 4.27
C VAL A 9 3.84 22.00 5.78
N VAL A 10 2.92 21.38 6.51
CA VAL A 10 3.03 21.22 7.97
C VAL A 10 3.24 19.73 8.27
N SER A 11 3.86 19.45 9.41
CA SER A 11 4.07 18.06 9.85
C SER A 11 2.73 17.36 10.12
N LEU A 12 2.51 16.27 9.40
CA LEU A 12 1.34 15.40 9.60
C LEU A 12 1.77 14.19 10.46
N ARG A 13 1.73 14.37 11.77
CA ARG A 13 1.97 13.27 12.70
C ARG A 13 1.14 13.47 13.97
N GLU A 14 0.77 12.37 14.57
CA GLU A 14 0.20 12.40 15.90
C GLU A 14 1.25 12.85 16.93
N CYS A 15 0.81 13.63 17.87
CA CYS A 15 1.62 14.04 19.00
C CYS A 15 0.78 13.94 20.27
N PRO A 16 1.11 13.07 21.20
CA PRO A 16 2.31 12.22 21.24
C PRO A 16 2.28 11.11 20.17
N THR A 17 3.46 10.69 19.75
CA THR A 17 3.58 9.53 18.85
C THR A 17 3.06 8.29 19.57
N PRO A 18 2.24 7.44 18.93
CA PRO A 18 1.79 6.19 19.53
C PRO A 18 2.97 5.38 20.07
N ALA A 19 2.84 4.88 21.30
CA ALA A 19 3.90 4.12 21.96
C ALA A 19 4.21 2.81 21.22
N GLU A 20 3.20 2.23 20.57
CA GLU A 20 3.31 0.96 19.88
C GLU A 20 2.77 1.06 18.46
N MET A 21 3.68 1.15 17.51
CA MET A 21 3.36 0.94 16.09
C MET A 21 3.57 -0.54 15.75
N GLN A 22 2.63 -1.12 15.02
CA GLN A 22 2.66 -2.53 14.65
C GLN A 22 3.84 -2.84 13.72
N LEU A 23 4.61 -3.89 14.05
CA LEU A 23 5.67 -4.39 13.19
C LEU A 23 5.09 -5.07 11.96
N CYS A 24 5.62 -4.75 10.78
CA CYS A 24 5.23 -5.34 9.50
C CYS A 24 6.48 -5.71 8.69
N ASP A 25 7.07 -6.85 9.02
CA ASP A 25 8.28 -7.38 8.40
C ASP A 25 8.04 -8.68 7.61
N THR A 26 6.80 -9.14 7.57
CA THR A 26 6.40 -10.32 6.79
C THR A 26 5.08 -10.05 6.04
N PRO A 27 4.85 -10.76 4.91
CA PRO A 27 3.57 -10.66 4.19
C PRO A 27 2.36 -11.01 5.05
N ASP A 28 2.47 -11.99 5.93
CA ASP A 28 1.38 -12.39 6.84
C ASP A 28 0.95 -11.24 7.75
N LYS A 29 1.89 -10.47 8.27
CA LYS A 29 1.59 -9.31 9.12
C LYS A 29 0.90 -8.19 8.33
N ALA A 30 1.29 -7.99 7.09
CA ALA A 30 0.62 -7.03 6.21
C ALA A 30 -0.83 -7.45 5.92
N VAL A 31 -1.06 -8.74 5.64
CA VAL A 31 -2.41 -9.28 5.42
C VAL A 31 -3.25 -9.19 6.68
N SER A 32 -2.67 -9.45 7.86
CA SER A 32 -3.37 -9.25 9.15
C SER A 32 -3.78 -7.80 9.35
N TYR A 33 -2.90 -6.85 9.00
CA TYR A 33 -3.23 -5.42 9.04
C TYR A 33 -4.36 -5.06 8.07
N TRP A 34 -4.31 -5.58 6.84
CA TRP A 34 -5.38 -5.40 5.86
C TRP A 34 -6.74 -5.83 6.43
N ARG A 35 -6.81 -7.03 6.98
CA ARG A 35 -8.04 -7.60 7.53
C ARG A 35 -8.54 -6.91 8.78
N SER A 36 -7.65 -6.32 9.57
CA SER A 36 -8.02 -5.63 10.82
C SER A 36 -8.39 -4.16 10.60
N HIS A 37 -7.78 -3.49 9.62
CA HIS A 37 -7.88 -2.03 9.48
C HIS A 37 -8.42 -1.59 8.12
N ILE A 38 -7.89 -2.11 7.03
CA ILE A 38 -8.25 -1.61 5.69
C ILE A 38 -9.66 -2.00 5.30
N VAL A 39 -10.10 -3.21 5.60
CA VAL A 39 -11.47 -3.67 5.34
C VAL A 39 -12.53 -2.89 6.14
N ASN A 40 -12.13 -2.23 7.20
CA ASN A 40 -13.02 -1.39 8.03
C ASN A 40 -13.13 0.06 7.51
N HIS A 41 -12.41 0.40 6.46
CA HIS A 41 -12.51 1.72 5.85
C HIS A 41 -13.93 1.94 5.29
N PRO A 42 -14.56 3.13 5.52
CA PRO A 42 -15.94 3.39 5.10
C PRO A 42 -16.21 3.19 3.61
N TYR A 43 -15.20 3.37 2.77
CA TYR A 43 -15.30 3.22 1.32
C TYR A 43 -14.77 1.88 0.81
N PHE A 44 -14.34 0.98 1.69
CA PHE A 44 -13.91 -0.35 1.27
C PHE A 44 -15.10 -1.15 0.74
N ASN A 45 -14.91 -1.75 -0.44
CA ASN A 45 -15.92 -2.62 -1.05
C ASN A 45 -15.23 -3.92 -1.51
N PRO A 46 -15.54 -5.08 -0.90
CA PRO A 46 -14.90 -6.35 -1.26
C PRO A 46 -15.23 -6.84 -2.67
N GLU A 47 -16.28 -6.29 -3.29
CA GLU A 47 -16.66 -6.62 -4.67
C GLU A 47 -15.87 -5.84 -5.72
N CYS A 48 -15.07 -4.87 -5.28
CA CYS A 48 -14.19 -4.06 -6.14
C CYS A 48 -12.74 -4.26 -5.74
N GLU A 49 -11.83 -4.06 -6.69
CA GLU A 49 -10.41 -3.95 -6.36
C GLU A 49 -10.14 -2.64 -5.62
N CYS A 50 -9.58 -2.76 -4.43
CA CYS A 50 -9.16 -1.62 -3.63
C CYS A 50 -7.63 -1.64 -3.53
N PHE A 51 -6.99 -0.53 -3.88
CA PHE A 51 -5.55 -0.39 -3.79
C PHE A 51 -5.17 0.47 -2.59
N ALA A 52 -4.36 -0.08 -1.72
CA ALA A 52 -3.90 0.57 -0.50
C ALA A 52 -2.39 0.59 -0.39
N VAL A 53 -1.87 1.55 0.35
CA VAL A 53 -0.45 1.71 0.64
C VAL A 53 -0.25 1.74 2.16
N LEU A 54 0.60 0.86 2.68
CA LEU A 54 1.05 0.91 4.06
C LEU A 54 2.33 1.74 4.15
N LEU A 55 2.38 2.64 5.13
CA LEU A 55 3.48 3.56 5.35
C LEU A 55 4.36 3.05 6.49
N LEU A 56 5.63 2.79 6.21
CA LEU A 56 6.55 2.17 7.16
C LEU A 56 7.71 3.10 7.51
N ASN A 57 8.12 3.05 8.76
CA ASN A 57 9.36 3.69 9.20
C ASN A 57 10.59 2.78 8.97
N THR A 58 11.79 3.26 9.31
CA THR A 58 13.04 2.51 9.16
C THR A 58 13.10 1.20 9.95
N ARG A 59 12.26 1.05 10.98
CA ARG A 59 12.15 -0.17 11.79
C ARG A 59 11.04 -1.10 11.32
N ARG A 60 10.51 -0.89 10.12
CA ARG A 60 9.36 -1.65 9.56
C ARG A 60 8.10 -1.58 10.43
N ARG A 61 7.92 -0.48 11.15
CA ARG A 61 6.69 -0.23 11.91
C ARG A 61 5.71 0.55 11.04
N ILE A 62 4.43 0.16 11.09
CA ILE A 62 3.37 0.81 10.33
C ILE A 62 3.03 2.15 11.00
N LYS A 63 3.21 3.23 10.26
CA LYS A 63 2.79 4.58 10.68
C LYS A 63 1.33 4.88 10.28
N GLY A 64 0.79 4.14 9.36
CA GLY A 64 -0.56 4.30 8.86
C GLY A 64 -0.71 3.72 7.46
N HIS A 65 -1.85 3.99 6.86
CA HIS A 65 -2.15 3.54 5.50
C HIS A 65 -2.93 4.60 4.73
N GLN A 66 -2.96 4.43 3.42
CA GLN A 66 -3.78 5.22 2.51
C GLN A 66 -4.53 4.30 1.58
N LEU A 67 -5.83 4.51 1.43
CA LEU A 67 -6.61 3.89 0.37
C LEU A 67 -6.50 4.77 -0.88
N VAL A 68 -5.77 4.29 -1.90
CA VAL A 68 -5.40 5.10 -3.07
C VAL A 68 -6.49 5.07 -4.13
N SER A 69 -7.05 3.89 -4.41
CA SER A 69 -8.11 3.75 -5.41
C SER A 69 -9.08 2.63 -5.04
N ILE A 70 -10.31 2.78 -5.54
CA ILE A 70 -11.39 1.81 -5.42
C ILE A 70 -11.96 1.62 -6.82
N GLY A 71 -12.12 0.36 -7.23
CA GLY A 71 -12.58 -0.02 -8.55
C GLY A 71 -11.59 -0.93 -9.25
N THR A 72 -11.68 -1.05 -10.56
CA THR A 72 -10.76 -1.89 -11.34
C THR A 72 -9.34 -1.33 -11.25
N LEU A 73 -8.38 -2.19 -10.93
CA LEU A 73 -6.98 -1.83 -10.98
C LEU A 73 -6.54 -1.66 -12.43
N ASP A 74 -6.43 -0.41 -12.86
CA ASP A 74 -5.89 -0.04 -14.15
C ASP A 74 -4.53 0.63 -13.95
N THR A 75 -3.53 0.26 -14.74
CA THR A 75 -2.21 0.88 -14.72
C THR A 75 -2.25 2.39 -14.98
N LEU A 76 -3.28 2.87 -15.69
CA LEU A 76 -3.49 4.30 -15.95
C LEU A 76 -4.05 5.06 -14.75
N LEU A 77 -4.68 4.38 -13.78
CA LEU A 77 -5.31 4.98 -12.61
C LEU A 77 -4.41 4.98 -11.37
N VAL A 78 -3.37 4.15 -11.34
CA VAL A 78 -2.44 4.09 -10.22
C VAL A 78 -1.17 4.84 -10.59
N HIS A 79 -1.12 6.11 -10.23
CA HIS A 79 0.01 6.98 -10.51
C HIS A 79 0.96 7.08 -9.32
N PRO A 80 2.29 7.14 -9.53
CA PRO A 80 3.26 7.34 -8.47
C PRO A 80 2.96 8.55 -7.59
N ARG A 81 2.50 9.66 -8.16
CA ARG A 81 2.14 10.87 -7.40
C ARG A 81 1.01 10.63 -6.38
N GLU A 82 0.11 9.70 -6.64
CA GLU A 82 -0.97 9.34 -5.71
C GLU A 82 -0.47 8.34 -4.65
N VAL A 83 0.30 7.36 -5.08
CA VAL A 83 0.82 6.29 -4.23
C VAL A 83 1.80 6.83 -3.17
N PHE A 84 2.67 7.74 -3.55
CA PHE A 84 3.72 8.28 -2.67
C PHE A 84 3.32 9.56 -1.93
N ARG A 85 2.14 10.10 -2.18
CA ARG A 85 1.71 11.38 -1.61
C ARG A 85 1.87 11.44 -0.10
N LEU A 86 1.22 10.54 0.64
CA LEU A 86 1.28 10.54 2.10
C LEU A 86 2.67 10.15 2.62
N ALA A 87 3.36 9.25 1.94
CA ALA A 87 4.72 8.89 2.31
C ALA A 87 5.68 10.09 2.30
N ILE A 88 5.50 11.00 1.34
CA ILE A 88 6.28 12.23 1.25
C ILE A 88 5.84 13.24 2.32
N MET A 89 4.54 13.37 2.55
CA MET A 89 3.98 14.36 3.47
C MET A 89 4.17 14.00 4.94
N ILE A 90 4.12 12.72 5.28
CA ILE A 90 4.27 12.22 6.65
C ILE A 90 5.75 12.04 6.96
N GLY A 91 6.25 12.70 8.00
CA GLY A 91 7.64 12.56 8.41
C GLY A 91 7.98 11.15 8.88
N GLY A 92 9.19 10.67 8.53
CA GLY A 92 9.72 9.40 9.00
C GLY A 92 9.22 8.16 8.25
N VAL A 93 8.63 8.31 7.07
CA VAL A 93 8.32 7.19 6.18
C VAL A 93 9.52 6.90 5.29
N SER A 94 10.10 5.71 5.41
CA SER A 94 11.26 5.28 4.62
C SER A 94 10.91 4.23 3.57
N ALA A 95 9.77 3.56 3.73
CA ALA A 95 9.34 2.50 2.86
C ALA A 95 7.82 2.39 2.82
N ILE A 96 7.31 1.76 1.77
CA ILE A 96 5.90 1.45 1.61
C ILE A 96 5.71 -0.01 1.24
N LEU A 97 4.53 -0.54 1.57
CA LEU A 97 3.99 -1.79 1.03
C LEU A 97 2.77 -1.46 0.18
N LEU A 98 2.70 -2.05 -0.99
CA LEU A 98 1.55 -1.98 -1.87
C LEU A 98 0.62 -3.15 -1.56
N MET A 99 -0.66 -2.91 -1.51
CA MET A 99 -1.65 -3.97 -1.29
C MET A 99 -2.90 -3.72 -2.12
N HIS A 100 -3.46 -4.78 -2.66
CA HIS A 100 -4.81 -4.76 -3.22
C HIS A 100 -5.47 -6.12 -3.09
N ASN A 101 -6.79 -6.16 -3.22
CA ASN A 101 -7.56 -7.39 -3.19
C ASN A 101 -8.02 -7.77 -4.60
N HIS A 102 -8.11 -9.08 -4.84
CA HIS A 102 -8.81 -9.62 -6.01
C HIS A 102 -10.21 -10.10 -5.60
N PRO A 103 -11.29 -9.46 -6.07
CA PRO A 103 -12.66 -9.88 -5.75
C PRO A 103 -12.99 -11.30 -6.18
N SER A 104 -12.30 -11.82 -7.20
CA SER A 104 -12.44 -13.23 -7.62
C SER A 104 -12.02 -14.24 -6.55
N GLY A 105 -11.22 -13.80 -5.57
CA GLY A 105 -10.63 -14.66 -4.53
C GLY A 105 -9.30 -15.27 -4.90
N ASP A 106 -8.93 -15.30 -6.18
CA ASP A 106 -7.62 -15.79 -6.63
C ASP A 106 -6.57 -14.70 -6.49
N ALA A 107 -5.57 -14.92 -5.65
CA ALA A 107 -4.50 -13.96 -5.37
C ALA A 107 -3.36 -13.97 -6.41
N ALA A 108 -3.46 -14.76 -7.48
CA ALA A 108 -2.43 -14.79 -8.52
C ALA A 108 -2.28 -13.42 -9.19
N PRO A 109 -1.04 -12.88 -9.31
CA PRO A 109 -0.82 -11.57 -9.91
C PRO A 109 -1.12 -11.59 -11.41
N SER A 110 -1.74 -10.52 -11.91
CA SER A 110 -1.90 -10.27 -13.34
C SER A 110 -0.64 -9.61 -13.92
N GLU A 111 -0.52 -9.58 -15.25
CA GLU A 111 0.55 -8.83 -15.91
C GLU A 111 0.48 -7.33 -15.59
N ALA A 112 -0.72 -6.78 -15.44
CA ALA A 112 -0.93 -5.41 -15.03
C ALA A 112 -0.41 -5.15 -13.60
N ASP A 113 -0.63 -6.07 -12.68
CA ASP A 113 -0.11 -5.98 -11.30
C ASP A 113 1.42 -5.93 -11.28
N ILE A 114 2.05 -6.80 -12.07
CA ILE A 114 3.52 -6.87 -12.18
C ILE A 114 4.06 -5.56 -12.77
N LYS A 115 3.43 -5.06 -13.84
CA LYS A 115 3.85 -3.81 -14.47
C LYS A 115 3.73 -2.62 -13.54
N VAL A 116 2.60 -2.45 -12.85
CA VAL A 116 2.40 -1.39 -11.85
C VAL A 116 3.46 -1.47 -10.76
N THR A 117 3.75 -2.67 -10.30
CA THR A 117 4.77 -2.90 -9.26
C THR A 117 6.14 -2.40 -9.72
N HIS A 118 6.57 -2.76 -10.93
CA HIS A 118 7.84 -2.30 -11.47
C HIS A 118 7.92 -0.78 -11.63
N ASP A 119 6.85 -0.16 -12.12
CA ASP A 119 6.79 1.30 -12.29
C ASP A 119 6.88 2.02 -10.94
N LEU A 120 6.20 1.51 -9.92
CA LEU A 120 6.24 2.08 -8.56
C LEU A 120 7.59 1.85 -7.86
N ILE A 121 8.23 0.70 -8.06
CA ILE A 121 9.58 0.45 -7.55
C ILE A 121 10.57 1.48 -8.13
N ARG A 122 10.53 1.72 -9.44
CA ARG A 122 11.38 2.74 -10.09
C ARG A 122 11.14 4.13 -9.54
N ALA A 123 9.87 4.52 -9.37
CA ALA A 123 9.53 5.80 -8.79
C ALA A 123 10.05 5.93 -7.35
N GLY A 124 9.89 4.90 -6.53
CA GLY A 124 10.39 4.85 -5.16
C GLY A 124 11.91 4.98 -5.08
N GLN A 125 12.64 4.35 -5.99
CA GLN A 125 14.10 4.47 -6.07
C GLN A 125 14.56 5.91 -6.29
N LEU A 126 13.85 6.66 -7.14
CA LEU A 126 14.17 8.07 -7.40
C LEU A 126 13.96 8.97 -6.19
N ILE A 127 12.92 8.75 -5.41
CA ILE A 127 12.57 9.58 -4.25
C ILE A 127 13.07 9.02 -2.91
N LYS A 128 13.80 7.90 -2.96
CA LYS A 128 14.36 7.24 -1.77
C LYS A 128 13.31 6.78 -0.75
N ILE A 129 12.18 6.30 -1.25
CA ILE A 129 11.16 5.59 -0.48
C ILE A 129 11.01 4.20 -1.09
N ASP A 130 11.49 3.18 -0.37
CA ASP A 130 11.52 1.82 -0.90
C ASP A 130 10.12 1.22 -1.01
N VAL A 131 9.83 0.59 -2.14
CA VAL A 131 8.67 -0.31 -2.26
C VAL A 131 9.15 -1.71 -1.86
N LEU A 132 8.74 -2.18 -0.69
CA LEU A 132 9.25 -3.43 -0.12
C LEU A 132 8.60 -4.66 -0.72
N ASP A 133 7.31 -4.58 -1.02
CA ASP A 133 6.52 -5.68 -1.55
C ASP A 133 5.23 -5.14 -2.18
N HIS A 134 4.59 -5.98 -2.95
CA HIS A 134 3.22 -5.81 -3.41
C HIS A 134 2.46 -7.09 -3.07
N ILE A 135 1.45 -6.97 -2.21
CA ILE A 135 0.71 -8.10 -1.69
C ILE A 135 -0.71 -8.07 -2.24
N ILE A 136 -1.10 -9.16 -2.86
CA ILE A 136 -2.46 -9.36 -3.39
C ILE A 136 -3.23 -10.22 -2.40
N VAL A 137 -4.36 -9.72 -1.93
CA VAL A 137 -5.22 -10.43 -0.98
C VAL A 137 -6.36 -11.08 -1.75
N GLY A 138 -6.44 -12.40 -1.65
CA GLY A 138 -7.56 -13.20 -2.16
C GLY A 138 -8.56 -13.51 -1.05
N GLN A 139 -9.27 -14.61 -1.23
CA GLN A 139 -10.24 -15.10 -0.25
C GLN A 139 -9.83 -16.48 0.26
N PRO A 140 -10.17 -16.80 1.53
CA PRO A 140 -9.88 -18.12 2.08
C PRO A 140 -10.48 -19.22 1.22
N THR A 141 -9.70 -20.27 1.00
CA THR A 141 -10.12 -21.47 0.31
C THR A 141 -10.53 -22.56 1.30
N PRO A 142 -11.45 -23.47 0.93
CA PRO A 142 -11.91 -24.54 1.83
C PRO A 142 -10.79 -25.50 2.29
N ASP A 143 -9.73 -25.64 1.50
CA ASP A 143 -8.57 -26.48 1.81
C ASP A 143 -7.54 -25.80 2.74
N GLY A 144 -7.77 -24.55 3.13
CA GLY A 144 -6.86 -23.78 3.99
C GLY A 144 -5.57 -23.37 3.30
N ALA A 145 -5.51 -23.37 1.96
CA ALA A 145 -4.39 -22.88 1.21
C ALA A 145 -4.18 -21.38 1.48
N ARG A 146 -2.95 -20.91 1.23
CA ARG A 146 -2.58 -19.50 1.40
C ARG A 146 -3.44 -18.64 0.47
N ASP A 147 -4.13 -17.67 1.03
CA ASP A 147 -5.11 -16.83 0.35
C ASP A 147 -4.57 -15.44 -0.06
N PHE A 148 -3.27 -15.30 -0.11
CA PHE A 148 -2.60 -14.09 -0.58
C PHE A 148 -1.31 -14.43 -1.34
N ALA A 149 -0.84 -13.49 -2.13
CA ALA A 149 0.43 -13.59 -2.87
C ALA A 149 1.31 -12.39 -2.56
N SER A 150 2.60 -12.64 -2.37
CA SER A 150 3.63 -11.62 -2.28
C SER A 150 4.42 -11.61 -3.59
N LEU A 151 4.42 -10.48 -4.30
CA LEU A 151 5.17 -10.35 -5.55
C LEU A 151 6.68 -10.41 -5.30
N ARG A 152 7.13 -10.00 -4.12
CA ARG A 152 8.53 -10.15 -3.71
C ARG A 152 8.93 -11.61 -3.60
N GLU A 153 8.13 -12.43 -2.91
CA GLU A 153 8.39 -13.87 -2.79
C GLU A 153 8.35 -14.58 -4.14
N LEU A 154 7.50 -14.09 -5.06
CA LEU A 154 7.41 -14.60 -6.43
C LEU A 154 8.53 -14.10 -7.34
N GLY A 155 9.39 -13.19 -6.88
CA GLY A 155 10.53 -12.69 -7.62
C GLY A 155 10.27 -11.49 -8.54
N TYR A 156 9.14 -10.81 -8.38
CA TYR A 156 8.75 -9.66 -9.21
C TYR A 156 9.16 -8.28 -8.62
N CYS A 157 9.72 -8.24 -7.42
CA CYS A 157 10.15 -6.99 -6.78
C CYS A 157 11.66 -6.75 -6.83
N SER A 158 12.31 -7.16 -7.90
CA SER A 158 13.76 -6.97 -8.10
C SER A 158 14.04 -5.91 -9.16
#